data_3460db888164dfb65f6cf10d519d1057
#
_entry.id   3460db888164dfb65f6cf10d519d1057
#
_cell.length_a   1.000
_cell.length_b   1.000
_cell.length_c   1.000
_cell.angle_alpha   90.00
_cell.angle_beta   90.00
_cell.angle_gamma   90.00
#
_symmetry.space_group_name_H-M   'P 1'
#
loop_
_entity.id
_entity.type
_entity.pdbx_description
1 polymer ?
#
loop_
_entity_poly.entity_id
_entity_poly.type
_entity_poly.pdbx_seq_one_letter_code
_entity_poly.pdbx_strand_id
1 'polypeptide(L)'
;MSNETPSYQCEPVILEWGQTWPPRDVFVDLAQDRRVIPVVRRVLADELSAVGVYRQLAHGNYGSFILESAEHGGSWGRWSFVGASSAGAIVARDGHAQWIGSHPEGALEEGSFLEVVHSALEELAAPAIDGMPPLTGALVGSLGWGIIPEWEPTLAATAPKESDIPDATLVLATEVAALDHATGSVYLMAIAWNLNGSADGVDGAYDRAIERLDAMTSQLATPIAPAVLGSSGATPPQVRERTARADFESSVNAAKRAIEDGDAFQIVVSQRLDVSTSASGLDVYRVLRTVNPSPYMYFLELPDEKGGHFEVVGSSPETLVKTERRRVWTYPIAGSRPRGVDSAEDHRLAAELLEDPKELSEHVMLVDLARNDLSKVCDPASVEVSTLMELKRFSHIQHISSTVTGVLREDADALDALVATFPAGTLSGAPKPRAIQLIDDFEPAARGVYGGVVGYFDLSGDADLAIAIRTASLKDGVASVQAGAGLVADSVPALEYEESRNKAAAAVESVVRASTLIPLS
;
A
#
# COMPACT_ATOMS: atom_id res chain seq x y z
N MET A 1 -40.27 -0.41 -16.82
CA MET A 1 -39.70 -1.60 -17.48
C MET A 1 -38.37 -1.77 -16.80
N SER A 2 -38.28 -2.77 -15.94
CA SER A 2 -37.09 -3.09 -15.14
C SER A 2 -36.00 -3.59 -16.07
N ASN A 3 -34.90 -2.85 -16.18
CA ASN A 3 -33.65 -3.36 -16.76
C ASN A 3 -33.00 -4.31 -15.74
N GLU A 4 -33.36 -5.57 -15.80
CA GLU A 4 -32.57 -6.62 -15.19
C GLU A 4 -31.33 -6.80 -16.05
N THR A 5 -30.18 -6.33 -15.58
CA THR A 5 -28.86 -6.73 -16.09
C THR A 5 -28.74 -8.24 -15.92
N PRO A 6 -28.41 -9.03 -16.96
CA PRO A 6 -28.26 -10.47 -16.80
C PRO A 6 -27.09 -10.75 -15.88
N SER A 7 -27.37 -11.20 -14.66
CA SER A 7 -26.38 -11.80 -13.78
C SER A 7 -25.96 -13.13 -14.41
N TYR A 8 -24.86 -13.15 -15.14
CA TYR A 8 -24.14 -14.37 -15.42
C TYR A 8 -23.58 -14.89 -14.08
N GLN A 9 -24.37 -15.69 -13.37
CA GLN A 9 -23.85 -16.57 -12.32
C GLN A 9 -23.06 -17.66 -13.04
N CYS A 10 -21.82 -17.34 -13.47
CA CYS A 10 -20.86 -18.36 -13.86
C CYS A 10 -20.46 -19.11 -12.59
N GLU A 11 -20.40 -20.44 -12.67
CA GLU A 11 -19.76 -21.25 -11.63
C GLU A 11 -18.32 -20.72 -11.42
N PRO A 12 -17.79 -20.72 -10.17
CA PRO A 12 -16.45 -20.27 -9.91
C PRO A 12 -15.44 -20.96 -10.82
N VAL A 13 -14.54 -20.18 -11.43
CA VAL A 13 -13.51 -20.74 -12.30
C VAL A 13 -12.50 -21.54 -11.46
N ILE A 14 -12.41 -22.84 -11.72
CA ILE A 14 -11.45 -23.73 -11.10
C ILE A 14 -10.46 -24.18 -12.17
N LEU A 15 -9.18 -23.84 -11.98
CA LEU A 15 -8.11 -24.21 -12.90
C LEU A 15 -7.30 -25.38 -12.35
N GLU A 16 -7.07 -26.38 -13.18
CA GLU A 16 -6.04 -27.39 -12.95
C GLU A 16 -4.65 -26.84 -13.31
N TRP A 17 -3.59 -27.48 -12.84
CA TRP A 17 -2.23 -27.06 -13.17
C TRP A 17 -1.96 -27.19 -14.68
N GLY A 18 -1.40 -26.14 -15.25
CA GLY A 18 -1.14 -26.00 -16.68
C GLY A 18 -2.33 -25.50 -17.50
N GLN A 19 -3.53 -25.42 -16.92
CA GLN A 19 -4.70 -24.87 -17.61
C GLN A 19 -4.62 -23.35 -17.72
N THR A 20 -5.15 -22.85 -18.83
CA THR A 20 -5.31 -21.42 -19.12
C THR A 20 -6.79 -21.08 -19.24
N TRP A 21 -7.21 -19.99 -18.64
CA TRP A 21 -8.54 -19.40 -18.74
C TRP A 21 -8.43 -17.94 -19.19
N PRO A 22 -9.38 -17.43 -19.96
CA PRO A 22 -10.43 -18.17 -20.66
C PRO A 22 -9.88 -18.94 -21.87
N PRO A 23 -10.58 -20.00 -22.35
CA PRO A 23 -10.32 -20.50 -23.68
C PRO A 23 -10.73 -19.44 -24.72
N ARG A 24 -10.22 -19.57 -25.97
CA ARG A 24 -10.37 -18.54 -27.01
C ARG A 24 -11.81 -18.15 -27.29
N ASP A 25 -12.71 -19.12 -27.39
CA ASP A 25 -14.14 -18.90 -27.65
C ASP A 25 -14.79 -18.08 -26.53
N VAL A 26 -14.52 -18.43 -25.27
CA VAL A 26 -14.99 -17.66 -24.09
C VAL A 26 -14.36 -16.26 -24.05
N PHE A 27 -13.07 -16.11 -24.42
CA PHE A 27 -12.44 -14.79 -24.51
C PHE A 27 -13.14 -13.88 -25.53
N VAL A 28 -13.46 -14.41 -26.71
CA VAL A 28 -14.17 -13.68 -27.75
C VAL A 28 -15.57 -13.26 -27.28
N ASP A 29 -16.27 -14.15 -26.56
CA ASP A 29 -17.59 -13.83 -26.01
C ASP A 29 -17.49 -12.74 -24.92
N LEU A 30 -16.53 -12.85 -24.01
CA LEU A 30 -16.30 -11.83 -22.98
C LEU A 30 -15.90 -10.46 -23.56
N ALA A 31 -15.17 -10.44 -24.68
CA ALA A 31 -14.73 -9.22 -25.33
C ALA A 31 -15.87 -8.39 -25.96
N GLN A 32 -17.09 -8.95 -26.07
CA GLN A 32 -18.26 -8.21 -26.52
C GLN A 32 -18.70 -7.14 -25.50
N ASP A 33 -18.54 -7.43 -24.20
CA ASP A 33 -19.02 -6.60 -23.10
C ASP A 33 -17.90 -6.07 -22.17
N ARG A 34 -16.66 -6.56 -22.35
CA ARG A 34 -15.53 -6.21 -21.48
C ARG A 34 -14.42 -5.55 -22.26
N ARG A 35 -13.87 -4.47 -21.72
CA ARG A 35 -12.67 -3.81 -22.23
C ARG A 35 -11.37 -4.39 -21.66
N VAL A 36 -11.48 -5.11 -20.55
CA VAL A 36 -10.36 -5.76 -19.87
C VAL A 36 -10.71 -7.20 -19.56
N ILE A 37 -9.83 -8.10 -19.95
CA ILE A 37 -9.97 -9.54 -19.70
C ILE A 37 -8.62 -10.08 -19.23
N PRO A 38 -8.52 -10.62 -18.00
CA PRO A 38 -7.33 -11.35 -17.56
C PRO A 38 -7.27 -12.70 -18.26
N VAL A 39 -6.12 -13.03 -18.84
CA VAL A 39 -5.82 -14.38 -19.31
C VAL A 39 -4.89 -15.02 -18.27
N VAL A 40 -5.34 -16.10 -17.65
CA VAL A 40 -4.76 -16.65 -16.43
C VAL A 40 -4.33 -18.09 -16.64
N ARG A 41 -3.11 -18.42 -16.23
CA ARG A 41 -2.59 -19.79 -16.19
C ARG A 41 -2.19 -20.18 -14.79
N ARG A 42 -2.73 -21.29 -14.28
CA ARG A 42 -2.32 -21.85 -13.00
C ARG A 42 -1.16 -22.83 -13.19
N VAL A 43 -0.08 -22.66 -12.43
CA VAL A 43 1.08 -23.55 -12.42
C VAL A 43 1.43 -24.01 -11.01
N LEU A 44 2.01 -25.20 -10.87
CA LEU A 44 2.61 -25.63 -9.60
C LEU A 44 4.03 -25.04 -9.52
N ALA A 45 4.31 -24.24 -8.51
CA ALA A 45 5.59 -23.59 -8.30
C ALA A 45 5.87 -23.36 -6.79
N ASP A 46 5.64 -24.39 -6.00
CA ASP A 46 5.75 -24.42 -4.56
C ASP A 46 7.18 -24.19 -4.03
N GLU A 47 8.20 -24.35 -4.89
CA GLU A 47 9.59 -24.02 -4.58
C GLU A 47 9.89 -22.52 -4.60
N LEU A 48 8.99 -21.70 -5.16
CA LEU A 48 9.26 -20.28 -5.40
C LEU A 48 8.68 -19.39 -4.28
N SER A 49 9.49 -18.45 -3.83
CA SER A 49 9.03 -17.32 -3.00
C SER A 49 8.69 -16.11 -3.88
N ALA A 50 7.92 -15.15 -3.36
CA ALA A 50 7.63 -13.90 -4.08
C ALA A 50 8.91 -13.17 -4.53
N VAL A 51 9.95 -13.14 -3.70
CA VAL A 51 11.28 -12.59 -4.08
C VAL A 51 11.92 -13.39 -5.23
N GLY A 52 11.77 -14.72 -5.21
CA GLY A 52 12.25 -15.59 -6.30
C GLY A 52 11.53 -15.29 -7.61
N VAL A 53 10.19 -15.23 -7.57
CA VAL A 53 9.36 -14.89 -8.73
C VAL A 53 9.68 -13.48 -9.24
N TYR A 54 9.81 -12.49 -8.35
CA TYR A 54 10.19 -11.13 -8.74
C TYR A 54 11.52 -11.10 -9.48
N ARG A 55 12.54 -11.78 -8.98
CA ARG A 55 13.86 -11.82 -9.61
C ARG A 55 13.86 -12.49 -10.99
N GLN A 56 12.93 -13.43 -11.22
CA GLN A 56 12.81 -14.10 -12.52
C GLN A 56 11.98 -13.31 -13.53
N LEU A 57 10.91 -12.65 -13.09
CA LEU A 57 9.95 -12.02 -13.99
C LEU A 57 10.12 -10.50 -14.13
N ALA A 58 10.51 -9.82 -13.05
CA ALA A 58 10.32 -8.38 -12.93
C ALA A 58 11.63 -7.57 -12.75
N HIS A 59 12.73 -8.24 -12.35
CA HIS A 59 13.96 -7.54 -11.99
C HIS A 59 14.49 -6.65 -13.12
N GLY A 60 14.62 -5.35 -12.84
CA GLY A 60 15.06 -4.32 -13.80
C GLY A 60 13.94 -3.71 -14.64
N ASN A 61 12.67 -4.04 -14.37
CA ASN A 61 11.51 -3.44 -15.01
C ASN A 61 10.90 -2.36 -14.12
N TYR A 62 10.97 -1.09 -14.52
CA TYR A 62 10.26 -0.02 -13.82
C TYR A 62 8.75 -0.24 -13.94
N GLY A 63 8.04 0.07 -12.86
CA GLY A 63 6.61 -0.26 -12.74
C GLY A 63 6.36 -1.68 -12.26
N SER A 64 7.36 -2.32 -11.65
CA SER A 64 7.24 -3.64 -11.03
C SER A 64 7.07 -3.54 -9.52
N PHE A 65 6.53 -4.61 -8.91
CA PHE A 65 6.24 -4.61 -7.48
C PHE A 65 6.18 -6.00 -6.85
N ILE A 66 6.31 -6.04 -5.53
CA ILE A 66 5.94 -7.15 -4.65
C ILE A 66 4.94 -6.62 -3.62
N LEU A 67 3.81 -7.31 -3.46
CA LEU A 67 2.87 -7.10 -2.36
C LEU A 67 2.71 -8.44 -1.63
N GLU A 68 3.05 -8.50 -0.34
CA GLU A 68 2.95 -9.71 0.49
C GLU A 68 2.26 -9.40 1.82
N SER A 69 1.70 -10.42 2.45
CA SER A 69 1.30 -10.35 3.85
C SER A 69 2.11 -11.37 4.66
N ALA A 70 2.67 -10.93 5.77
CA ALA A 70 3.39 -11.80 6.69
C ALA A 70 2.51 -12.37 7.82
N GLU A 71 1.21 -12.12 7.80
CA GLU A 71 0.27 -12.71 8.78
C GLU A 71 0.08 -14.20 8.50
N HIS A 72 0.47 -15.04 9.48
CA HIS A 72 0.25 -16.47 9.42
C HIS A 72 -1.14 -16.82 10.00
N GLY A 73 -2.00 -17.43 9.17
CA GLY A 73 -3.28 -18.02 9.62
C GLY A 73 -4.54 -17.17 9.42
N GLY A 74 -4.44 -15.98 8.83
CA GLY A 74 -5.60 -15.16 8.43
C GLY A 74 -5.89 -15.23 6.92
N SER A 75 -7.04 -14.71 6.49
CA SER A 75 -7.37 -14.56 5.07
C SER A 75 -6.40 -13.65 4.31
N TRP A 76 -5.70 -12.77 5.01
CA TRP A 76 -4.71 -11.82 4.48
C TRP A 76 -3.39 -12.49 4.05
N GLY A 77 -2.95 -13.54 4.73
CA GLY A 77 -1.69 -14.23 4.44
C GLY A 77 -1.78 -15.27 3.32
N ARG A 78 -2.90 -15.39 2.62
CA ARG A 78 -3.05 -16.38 1.56
C ARG A 78 -2.31 -16.02 0.29
N TRP A 79 -2.30 -14.74 -0.10
CA TRP A 79 -1.79 -14.30 -1.38
C TRP A 79 -0.55 -13.42 -1.27
N SER A 80 0.40 -13.63 -2.20
CA SER A 80 1.42 -12.65 -2.55
C SER A 80 1.32 -12.32 -4.03
N PHE A 81 1.56 -11.05 -4.38
CA PHE A 81 1.49 -10.58 -5.76
C PHE A 81 2.83 -10.04 -6.21
N VAL A 82 3.21 -10.39 -7.43
CA VAL A 82 4.38 -9.86 -8.12
C VAL A 82 3.92 -9.26 -9.43
N GLY A 83 4.02 -7.94 -9.56
CA GLY A 83 3.86 -7.24 -10.83
C GLY A 83 5.15 -7.34 -11.64
N ALA A 84 5.09 -8.02 -12.78
CA ALA A 84 6.26 -8.24 -13.62
C ALA A 84 6.44 -7.14 -14.66
N SER A 85 5.33 -6.59 -15.16
CA SER A 85 5.34 -5.53 -16.18
C SER A 85 4.10 -4.65 -16.03
N SER A 86 4.25 -3.38 -16.42
CA SER A 86 3.17 -2.40 -16.51
C SER A 86 3.11 -1.79 -17.90
N ALA A 87 1.90 -1.44 -18.35
CA ALA A 87 1.71 -0.81 -19.67
C ALA A 87 2.07 0.68 -19.64
N GLY A 88 1.80 1.33 -18.55
CA GLY A 88 2.05 2.75 -18.31
C GLY A 88 1.82 3.09 -16.84
N ALA A 89 1.96 4.37 -16.51
CA ALA A 89 1.76 4.85 -15.16
C ALA A 89 1.12 6.25 -15.16
N ILE A 90 0.26 6.51 -14.17
CA ILE A 90 -0.20 7.85 -13.82
C ILE A 90 0.81 8.41 -12.81
N VAL A 91 1.42 9.54 -13.12
CA VAL A 91 2.35 10.24 -12.23
C VAL A 91 1.80 11.62 -11.92
N ALA A 92 1.69 11.96 -10.64
CA ALA A 92 1.20 13.25 -10.19
C ALA A 92 2.27 14.02 -9.42
N ARG A 93 2.38 15.31 -9.73
CA ARG A 93 3.27 16.26 -9.05
C ARG A 93 2.67 17.66 -9.07
N ASP A 94 2.67 18.32 -7.92
CA ASP A 94 2.28 19.73 -7.78
C ASP A 94 0.88 20.05 -8.37
N GLY A 95 -0.10 19.17 -8.14
CA GLY A 95 -1.47 19.34 -8.58
C GLY A 95 -1.73 18.98 -10.05
N HIS A 96 -0.75 18.37 -10.72
CA HIS A 96 -0.90 17.92 -12.10
C HIS A 96 -0.53 16.44 -12.22
N ALA A 97 -1.42 15.65 -12.83
CA ALA A 97 -1.21 14.24 -13.12
C ALA A 97 -1.19 14.00 -14.63
N GLN A 98 -0.36 13.07 -15.06
CA GLN A 98 -0.26 12.65 -16.46
C GLN A 98 0.06 11.18 -16.59
N TRP A 99 -0.34 10.58 -17.71
CA TRP A 99 0.11 9.27 -18.09
C TRP A 99 1.53 9.32 -18.69
N ILE A 100 2.33 8.32 -18.31
CA ILE A 100 3.60 7.99 -18.97
C ILE A 100 3.51 6.56 -19.50
N GLY A 101 3.99 6.33 -20.73
CA GLY A 101 3.79 5.05 -21.42
C GLY A 101 2.40 4.94 -22.05
N SER A 102 1.86 3.72 -22.10
CA SER A 102 0.54 3.47 -22.70
C SER A 102 -0.58 3.77 -21.70
N HIS A 103 -1.69 4.28 -22.18
CA HIS A 103 -2.87 4.60 -21.39
C HIS A 103 -4.15 3.99 -22.00
N PRO A 104 -5.24 3.86 -21.24
CA PRO A 104 -6.51 3.38 -21.77
C PRO A 104 -7.08 4.34 -22.83
N GLU A 105 -7.58 3.78 -23.92
CA GLU A 105 -8.29 4.54 -24.93
C GLU A 105 -9.56 5.17 -24.32
N GLY A 106 -9.72 6.47 -24.48
CA GLY A 106 -10.84 7.22 -23.91
C GLY A 106 -10.58 7.80 -22.53
N ALA A 107 -9.57 7.34 -21.82
CA ALA A 107 -9.20 7.93 -20.54
C ALA A 107 -8.51 9.29 -20.72
N LEU A 108 -8.63 10.15 -19.72
CA LEU A 108 -7.91 11.43 -19.68
C LEU A 108 -6.41 11.19 -19.61
N GLU A 109 -5.65 11.81 -20.52
CA GLU A 109 -4.19 11.69 -20.56
C GLU A 109 -3.50 12.53 -19.48
N GLU A 110 -4.07 13.69 -19.12
CA GLU A 110 -3.57 14.62 -18.11
C GLU A 110 -4.73 15.39 -17.45
N GLY A 111 -4.47 15.93 -16.26
CA GLY A 111 -5.45 16.69 -15.48
C GLY A 111 -5.10 16.74 -14.00
N SER A 112 -6.09 16.89 -13.12
CA SER A 112 -5.92 16.64 -11.71
C SER A 112 -5.77 15.12 -11.46
N PHE A 113 -5.14 14.75 -10.35
CA PHE A 113 -4.93 13.32 -10.02
C PHE A 113 -6.27 12.55 -9.98
N LEU A 114 -7.27 13.12 -9.32
CA LEU A 114 -8.57 12.47 -9.19
C LEU A 114 -9.26 12.26 -10.53
N GLU A 115 -9.25 13.28 -11.41
CA GLU A 115 -9.85 13.17 -12.74
C GLU A 115 -9.19 12.10 -13.60
N VAL A 116 -7.85 12.06 -13.62
CA VAL A 116 -7.10 11.09 -14.43
C VAL A 116 -7.29 9.67 -13.91
N VAL A 117 -7.22 9.45 -12.58
CA VAL A 117 -7.40 8.11 -11.97
C VAL A 117 -8.84 7.64 -12.13
N HIS A 118 -9.83 8.51 -11.87
CA HIS A 118 -11.25 8.17 -12.03
C HIS A 118 -11.57 7.78 -13.47
N SER A 119 -11.12 8.58 -14.43
CA SER A 119 -11.29 8.27 -15.86
C SER A 119 -10.63 6.95 -16.26
N ALA A 120 -9.45 6.66 -15.73
CA ALA A 120 -8.76 5.39 -15.99
C ALA A 120 -9.52 4.19 -15.41
N LEU A 121 -10.00 4.29 -14.16
CA LEU A 121 -10.77 3.22 -13.51
C LEU A 121 -12.12 3.00 -14.19
N GLU A 122 -12.79 4.06 -14.66
CA GLU A 122 -14.05 3.97 -15.40
C GLU A 122 -13.84 3.25 -16.74
N GLU A 123 -12.82 3.65 -17.51
CA GLU A 123 -12.52 3.07 -18.83
C GLU A 123 -12.01 1.62 -18.75
N LEU A 124 -11.37 1.24 -17.65
CA LEU A 124 -10.85 -0.11 -17.41
C LEU A 124 -11.77 -0.99 -16.55
N ALA A 125 -12.93 -0.48 -16.13
CA ALA A 125 -13.84 -1.21 -15.26
C ALA A 125 -14.18 -2.60 -15.82
N ALA A 126 -13.98 -3.64 -15.02
CA ALA A 126 -14.26 -5.02 -15.41
C ALA A 126 -14.79 -5.81 -14.20
N PRO A 127 -16.00 -6.40 -14.30
CA PRO A 127 -16.54 -7.20 -13.20
C PRO A 127 -15.60 -8.31 -12.75
N ALA A 128 -15.51 -8.54 -11.43
CA ALA A 128 -14.72 -9.62 -10.87
C ALA A 128 -15.11 -10.99 -11.43
N ILE A 129 -14.15 -11.91 -11.48
CA ILE A 129 -14.34 -13.29 -11.96
C ILE A 129 -14.20 -14.20 -10.74
N ASP A 130 -15.29 -14.85 -10.36
CA ASP A 130 -15.31 -15.76 -9.21
C ASP A 130 -14.34 -16.94 -9.41
N GLY A 131 -13.56 -17.24 -8.38
CA GLY A 131 -12.53 -18.29 -8.41
C GLY A 131 -11.13 -17.83 -8.82
N MET A 132 -10.99 -16.58 -9.27
CA MET A 132 -9.69 -15.99 -9.58
C MET A 132 -9.04 -15.36 -8.33
N PRO A 133 -7.72 -15.11 -8.37
CA PRO A 133 -7.03 -14.29 -7.35
C PRO A 133 -7.68 -12.91 -7.21
N PRO A 134 -7.58 -12.25 -6.04
CA PRO A 134 -8.22 -10.96 -5.80
C PRO A 134 -7.67 -9.80 -6.64
N LEU A 135 -6.46 -9.90 -7.20
CA LEU A 135 -5.86 -8.90 -8.06
C LEU A 135 -5.71 -9.48 -9.46
N THR A 136 -6.64 -9.18 -10.37
CA THR A 136 -6.66 -9.66 -11.78
C THR A 136 -6.36 -8.57 -12.80
N GLY A 137 -6.02 -7.37 -12.36
CA GLY A 137 -5.65 -6.17 -13.09
C GLY A 137 -5.90 -4.97 -12.20
N ALA A 138 -4.94 -4.06 -12.10
CA ALA A 138 -5.03 -2.97 -11.13
C ALA A 138 -4.16 -1.77 -11.51
N LEU A 139 -4.50 -0.63 -10.95
CA LEU A 139 -3.57 0.47 -10.73
C LEU A 139 -2.87 0.25 -9.38
N VAL A 140 -1.57 0.04 -9.39
CA VAL A 140 -0.76 -0.29 -8.19
C VAL A 140 0.28 0.79 -7.96
N GLY A 141 0.48 1.22 -6.71
CA GLY A 141 1.53 2.20 -6.45
C GLY A 141 1.50 2.84 -5.09
N SER A 142 1.95 4.10 -5.04
CA SER A 142 2.01 4.90 -3.82
C SER A 142 1.49 6.32 -4.05
N LEU A 143 0.77 6.83 -3.06
CA LEU A 143 0.37 8.23 -2.94
C LEU A 143 1.03 8.79 -1.69
N GLY A 144 1.78 9.89 -1.83
CA GLY A 144 2.43 10.56 -0.71
C GLY A 144 1.50 11.55 -0.01
N TRP A 145 2.00 12.11 1.10
CA TRP A 145 1.29 13.15 1.85
C TRP A 145 0.96 14.39 1.02
N GLY A 146 1.83 14.70 0.04
CA GLY A 146 1.68 15.87 -0.85
C GLY A 146 0.46 15.86 -1.76
N ILE A 147 -0.29 14.73 -1.83
CA ILE A 147 -1.51 14.63 -2.63
C ILE A 147 -2.75 15.26 -1.97
N ILE A 148 -2.70 15.59 -0.66
CA ILE A 148 -3.84 16.14 0.11
C ILE A 148 -4.52 17.33 -0.58
N PRO A 149 -3.79 18.30 -1.16
CA PRO A 149 -4.42 19.47 -1.79
C PRO A 149 -5.34 19.16 -2.98
N GLU A 150 -5.25 17.96 -3.56
CA GLU A 150 -6.13 17.52 -4.65
C GLU A 150 -7.62 17.53 -4.25
N TRP A 151 -7.91 17.20 -2.99
CA TRP A 151 -9.30 17.18 -2.47
C TRP A 151 -9.53 18.12 -1.29
N GLU A 152 -8.45 18.68 -0.71
CA GLU A 152 -8.51 19.68 0.35
C GLU A 152 -7.61 20.89 -0.01
N PRO A 153 -7.98 21.70 -1.03
CA PRO A 153 -7.12 22.77 -1.55
C PRO A 153 -6.71 23.82 -0.51
N THR A 154 -7.47 23.94 0.59
CA THR A 154 -7.16 24.85 1.72
C THR A 154 -5.99 24.36 2.58
N LEU A 155 -5.56 23.12 2.37
CA LEU A 155 -4.46 22.47 3.09
C LEU A 155 -3.21 22.33 2.21
N ALA A 156 -2.98 23.28 1.30
CA ALA A 156 -1.78 23.33 0.48
C ALA A 156 -0.55 23.40 1.40
N ALA A 157 0.37 22.43 1.22
CA ALA A 157 1.60 22.38 2.00
C ALA A 157 2.53 23.55 1.63
N THR A 158 3.10 24.20 2.63
CA THR A 158 4.09 25.27 2.49
C THR A 158 5.51 24.79 2.80
N ALA A 159 5.64 23.65 3.49
CA ALA A 159 6.91 23.05 3.82
C ALA A 159 7.69 22.65 2.54
N PRO A 160 9.02 22.89 2.48
CA PRO A 160 9.81 22.66 1.28
C PRO A 160 9.87 21.18 0.92
N LYS A 161 9.66 20.86 -0.35
CA LYS A 161 9.90 19.52 -0.91
C LYS A 161 11.41 19.32 -1.08
N GLU A 162 11.98 18.38 -0.34
CA GLU A 162 13.41 18.07 -0.38
C GLU A 162 13.73 16.79 -1.17
N SER A 163 12.72 16.00 -1.50
CA SER A 163 12.83 14.80 -2.33
C SER A 163 12.21 15.04 -3.69
N ASP A 164 12.84 14.52 -4.75
CA ASP A 164 12.32 14.57 -6.11
C ASP A 164 11.38 13.38 -6.43
N ILE A 165 10.76 12.78 -5.42
CA ILE A 165 9.74 11.75 -5.57
C ILE A 165 8.41 12.43 -5.92
N PRO A 166 7.64 11.92 -6.91
CA PRO A 166 6.29 12.40 -7.23
C PRO A 166 5.34 12.33 -6.04
N ASP A 167 4.29 13.16 -6.04
CA ASP A 167 3.24 13.13 -5.01
C ASP A 167 2.42 11.84 -5.10
N ALA A 168 2.25 11.28 -6.31
CA ALA A 168 1.67 9.96 -6.51
C ALA A 168 2.25 9.29 -7.77
N THR A 169 2.35 7.96 -7.74
CA THR A 169 2.61 7.13 -8.94
C THR A 169 1.79 5.86 -8.82
N LEU A 170 0.94 5.61 -9.84
CA LEU A 170 0.14 4.39 -10.00
C LEU A 170 0.46 3.74 -11.34
N VAL A 171 0.94 2.50 -11.34
CA VAL A 171 1.24 1.75 -12.56
C VAL A 171 0.06 0.88 -12.96
N LEU A 172 -0.25 0.80 -14.26
CA LEU A 172 -1.22 -0.14 -14.80
C LEU A 172 -0.55 -1.51 -14.95
N ALA A 173 -0.79 -2.37 -13.97
CA ALA A 173 -0.23 -3.72 -13.93
C ALA A 173 -0.88 -4.61 -15.00
N THR A 174 -0.09 -5.11 -15.94
CA THR A 174 -0.57 -5.93 -17.07
C THR A 174 -0.01 -7.34 -17.09
N GLU A 175 1.05 -7.61 -16.34
CA GLU A 175 1.61 -8.95 -16.11
C GLU A 175 1.81 -9.13 -14.61
N VAL A 176 1.05 -10.07 -14.03
CA VAL A 176 1.05 -10.30 -12.59
C VAL A 176 1.18 -11.80 -12.31
N ALA A 177 1.97 -12.15 -11.31
CA ALA A 177 2.01 -13.48 -10.73
C ALA A 177 1.42 -13.44 -9.32
N ALA A 178 0.34 -14.20 -9.07
CA ALA A 178 -0.25 -14.35 -7.75
C ALA A 178 0.14 -15.72 -7.16
N LEU A 179 0.82 -15.70 -6.01
CA LEU A 179 1.22 -16.90 -5.29
C LEU A 179 0.13 -17.26 -4.27
N ASP A 180 -0.48 -18.42 -4.40
CA ASP A 180 -1.43 -18.97 -3.42
C ASP A 180 -0.67 -19.84 -2.40
N HIS A 181 -0.40 -19.30 -1.24
CA HIS A 181 0.31 -20.00 -0.16
C HIS A 181 -0.47 -21.18 0.44
N ALA A 182 -1.80 -21.22 0.24
CA ALA A 182 -2.63 -22.32 0.70
C ALA A 182 -2.49 -23.58 -0.18
N THR A 183 -2.19 -23.41 -1.47
CA THR A 183 -2.12 -24.52 -2.44
C THR A 183 -0.75 -24.71 -3.07
N GLY A 184 0.24 -23.84 -2.79
CA GLY A 184 1.55 -23.86 -3.44
C GLY A 184 1.49 -23.57 -4.95
N SER A 185 0.40 -22.97 -5.41
CA SER A 185 0.20 -22.65 -6.83
C SER A 185 0.59 -21.21 -7.12
N VAL A 186 1.02 -20.96 -8.35
CA VAL A 186 1.17 -19.61 -8.92
C VAL A 186 0.17 -19.43 -10.07
N TYR A 187 -0.54 -18.32 -10.04
CA TYR A 187 -1.42 -17.88 -11.11
C TYR A 187 -0.69 -16.80 -11.89
N LEU A 188 -0.28 -17.13 -13.13
CA LEU A 188 0.29 -16.18 -14.07
C LEU A 188 -0.83 -15.49 -14.82
N MET A 189 -0.83 -14.17 -14.87
CA MET A 189 -1.88 -13.35 -15.45
C MET A 189 -1.28 -12.39 -16.48
N ALA A 190 -1.81 -12.43 -17.70
CA ALA A 190 -1.55 -11.46 -18.76
C ALA A 190 -2.86 -10.74 -19.06
N ILE A 191 -2.92 -9.45 -18.77
CA ILE A 191 -4.15 -8.66 -18.90
C ILE A 191 -4.27 -8.16 -20.33
N ALA A 192 -5.33 -8.57 -21.04
CA ALA A 192 -5.74 -7.97 -22.29
C ALA A 192 -6.61 -6.75 -21.97
N TRP A 193 -6.30 -5.59 -22.53
CA TRP A 193 -6.96 -4.32 -22.26
C TRP A 193 -7.14 -3.51 -23.57
N ASN A 194 -7.89 -2.41 -23.50
CA ASN A 194 -8.33 -1.62 -24.66
C ASN A 194 -9.17 -2.44 -25.67
N LEU A 195 -9.90 -3.46 -25.20
CA LEU A 195 -10.91 -4.13 -26.00
C LEU A 195 -12.12 -3.18 -26.16
N ASN A 196 -12.65 -3.08 -27.40
CA ASN A 196 -13.65 -2.07 -27.73
C ASN A 196 -15.00 -2.66 -28.15
N GLY A 197 -15.25 -3.93 -27.84
CA GLY A 197 -16.48 -4.63 -28.22
C GLY A 197 -16.60 -4.99 -29.70
N SER A 198 -15.60 -4.61 -30.54
CA SER A 198 -15.56 -5.02 -31.95
C SER A 198 -14.79 -6.32 -32.10
N ALA A 199 -15.11 -7.10 -33.13
CA ALA A 199 -14.38 -8.33 -33.46
C ALA A 199 -12.93 -8.03 -33.94
N ASP A 200 -12.66 -6.79 -34.35
CA ASP A 200 -11.37 -6.42 -34.88
C ASP A 200 -10.31 -6.38 -33.76
N GLY A 201 -9.29 -7.19 -33.90
CA GLY A 201 -8.17 -7.24 -32.96
C GLY A 201 -8.35 -8.14 -31.73
N VAL A 202 -9.55 -8.67 -31.46
CA VAL A 202 -9.82 -9.54 -30.30
C VAL A 202 -8.97 -10.81 -30.33
N ASP A 203 -8.92 -11.51 -31.49
CA ASP A 203 -8.07 -12.70 -31.66
C ASP A 203 -6.57 -12.37 -31.43
N GLY A 204 -6.11 -11.25 -31.99
CA GLY A 204 -4.74 -10.79 -31.78
C GLY A 204 -4.44 -10.39 -30.34
N ALA A 205 -5.42 -9.86 -29.59
CA ALA A 205 -5.27 -9.56 -28.17
C ALA A 205 -5.13 -10.84 -27.34
N TYR A 206 -5.92 -11.86 -27.65
CA TYR A 206 -5.79 -13.19 -27.05
C TYR A 206 -4.43 -13.81 -27.30
N ASP A 207 -3.97 -13.83 -28.58
CA ASP A 207 -2.69 -14.40 -28.96
C ASP A 207 -1.53 -13.70 -28.22
N ARG A 208 -1.53 -12.36 -28.15
CA ARG A 208 -0.54 -11.60 -27.38
C ARG A 208 -0.57 -11.92 -25.89
N ALA A 209 -1.75 -12.15 -25.30
CA ALA A 209 -1.87 -12.54 -23.90
C ALA A 209 -1.28 -13.95 -23.65
N ILE A 210 -1.56 -14.90 -24.56
CA ILE A 210 -0.96 -16.25 -24.51
C ILE A 210 0.56 -16.18 -24.66
N GLU A 211 1.09 -15.42 -25.62
CA GLU A 211 2.54 -15.23 -25.80
C GLU A 211 3.21 -14.70 -24.52
N ARG A 212 2.59 -13.73 -23.83
CA ARG A 212 3.08 -13.21 -22.54
C ARG A 212 3.06 -14.28 -21.45
N LEU A 213 1.98 -15.06 -21.33
CA LEU A 213 1.90 -16.19 -20.39
C LEU A 213 2.96 -17.25 -20.67
N ASP A 214 3.21 -17.58 -21.94
CA ASP A 214 4.25 -18.53 -22.34
C ASP A 214 5.64 -18.00 -21.99
N ALA A 215 5.88 -16.71 -22.20
CA ALA A 215 7.13 -16.06 -21.80
C ALA A 215 7.33 -16.09 -20.26
N MET A 216 6.30 -15.70 -19.47
CA MET A 216 6.36 -15.76 -18.00
C MET A 216 6.58 -17.21 -17.52
N THR A 217 5.88 -18.19 -18.11
CA THR A 217 6.03 -19.62 -17.77
C THR A 217 7.45 -20.10 -18.06
N SER A 218 8.01 -19.73 -19.22
CA SER A 218 9.37 -20.07 -19.62
C SER A 218 10.43 -19.43 -18.73
N GLN A 219 10.23 -18.16 -18.35
CA GLN A 219 11.10 -17.47 -17.42
C GLN A 219 11.13 -18.14 -16.04
N LEU A 220 9.95 -18.51 -15.49
CA LEU A 220 9.87 -19.22 -14.21
C LEU A 220 10.48 -20.62 -14.26
N ALA A 221 10.39 -21.30 -15.40
CA ALA A 221 11.01 -22.61 -15.61
C ALA A 221 12.53 -22.54 -15.82
N THR A 222 13.08 -21.34 -16.07
CA THR A 222 14.51 -21.16 -16.32
C THR A 222 15.23 -20.90 -14.99
N PRO A 223 16.15 -21.77 -14.56
CA PRO A 223 16.87 -21.56 -13.31
C PRO A 223 17.72 -20.30 -13.36
N ILE A 224 17.62 -19.46 -12.32
CA ILE A 224 18.52 -18.34 -12.09
C ILE A 224 19.46 -18.65 -10.90
N ALA A 225 20.66 -18.07 -10.92
CA ALA A 225 21.59 -18.24 -9.81
C ALA A 225 20.96 -17.71 -8.50
N PRO A 226 21.02 -18.47 -7.39
CA PRO A 226 20.56 -18.00 -6.10
C PRO A 226 21.29 -16.72 -5.70
N ALA A 227 20.57 -15.71 -5.24
CA ALA A 227 21.18 -14.52 -4.65
C ALA A 227 21.45 -14.77 -3.17
N VAL A 228 22.49 -15.50 -2.88
CA VAL A 228 22.97 -15.73 -1.50
C VAL A 228 23.83 -14.55 -1.10
N LEU A 229 23.41 -13.82 -0.05
CA LEU A 229 24.09 -12.63 0.43
C LEU A 229 24.65 -12.89 1.84
N GLY A 230 25.78 -12.25 2.12
CA GLY A 230 26.38 -12.24 3.46
C GLY A 230 26.90 -10.84 3.79
N SER A 231 27.20 -10.59 5.06
CA SER A 231 27.80 -9.33 5.49
C SER A 231 29.25 -9.24 5.02
N SER A 232 29.60 -8.11 4.39
CA SER A 232 30.98 -7.81 3.98
C SER A 232 31.90 -7.47 5.14
N GLY A 233 31.39 -7.19 6.33
CA GLY A 233 32.14 -6.59 7.44
C GLY A 233 32.55 -5.12 7.20
N ALA A 234 32.05 -4.49 6.14
CA ALA A 234 32.26 -3.06 5.86
C ALA A 234 31.64 -2.19 6.95
N THR A 235 32.20 -1.00 7.13
CA THR A 235 31.64 -0.01 8.05
C THR A 235 30.24 0.38 7.58
N PRO A 236 29.21 0.27 8.43
CA PRO A 236 27.86 0.68 8.08
C PRO A 236 27.80 2.17 7.71
N PRO A 237 26.88 2.56 6.80
CA PRO A 237 26.67 3.97 6.48
C PRO A 237 26.16 4.74 7.70
N GLN A 238 26.50 6.03 7.75
CA GLN A 238 25.98 6.89 8.81
C GLN A 238 24.52 7.25 8.54
N VAL A 239 23.73 7.23 9.61
CA VAL A 239 22.35 7.71 9.60
C VAL A 239 22.38 9.21 9.91
N ARG A 240 21.83 10.01 9.00
CA ARG A 240 21.70 11.46 9.16
C ARG A 240 20.31 11.80 9.67
N GLU A 241 20.23 12.40 10.82
CA GLU A 241 18.99 12.99 11.32
C GLU A 241 18.73 14.31 10.58
N ARG A 242 17.56 14.41 9.90
CA ARG A 242 17.16 15.63 9.21
C ARG A 242 16.75 16.72 10.20
N THR A 243 16.16 16.33 11.31
CA THR A 243 15.71 17.20 12.39
C THR A 243 16.54 16.90 13.64
N ALA A 244 17.24 17.90 14.17
CA ALA A 244 17.99 17.71 15.41
C ALA A 244 17.01 17.45 16.58
N ARG A 245 17.47 16.70 17.58
CA ARG A 245 16.65 16.37 18.77
C ARG A 245 16.01 17.60 19.40
N ALA A 246 16.77 18.68 19.58
CA ALA A 246 16.28 19.91 20.20
C ALA A 246 15.15 20.57 19.38
N ASP A 247 15.25 20.51 18.05
CA ASP A 247 14.24 21.08 17.15
C ASP A 247 12.97 20.23 17.19
N PHE A 248 13.08 18.89 17.18
CA PHE A 248 11.94 17.99 17.35
C PHE A 248 11.25 18.21 18.70
N GLU A 249 11.99 18.25 19.80
CA GLU A 249 11.44 18.52 21.14
C GLU A 249 10.79 19.92 21.21
N SER A 250 11.31 20.92 20.46
CA SER A 250 10.67 22.21 20.31
C SER A 250 9.34 22.16 19.58
N SER A 251 9.26 21.37 18.49
CA SER A 251 8.01 21.13 17.77
C SER A 251 6.98 20.41 18.63
N VAL A 252 7.40 19.43 19.45
CA VAL A 252 6.52 18.78 20.45
C VAL A 252 5.95 19.80 21.42
N ASN A 253 6.78 20.71 21.96
CA ASN A 253 6.31 21.77 22.86
C ASN A 253 5.37 22.78 22.17
N ALA A 254 5.58 23.05 20.87
CA ALA A 254 4.69 23.91 20.09
C ALA A 254 3.33 23.23 19.87
N ALA A 255 3.33 21.94 19.54
CA ALA A 255 2.11 21.14 19.39
C ALA A 255 1.31 21.06 20.71
N LYS A 256 1.98 20.86 21.85
CA LYS A 256 1.33 20.89 23.17
C LYS A 256 0.63 22.21 23.45
N ARG A 257 1.29 23.35 23.16
CA ARG A 257 0.65 24.67 23.30
C ARG A 257 -0.60 24.82 22.42
N ALA A 258 -0.53 24.38 21.15
CA ALA A 258 -1.68 24.39 20.26
C ALA A 258 -2.85 23.52 20.78
N ILE A 259 -2.55 22.40 21.44
CA ILE A 259 -3.56 21.55 22.08
C ILE A 259 -4.14 22.24 23.32
N GLU A 260 -3.31 22.85 24.18
CA GLU A 260 -3.73 23.60 25.36
C GLU A 260 -4.58 24.84 25.00
N ASP A 261 -4.28 25.47 23.87
CA ASP A 261 -5.04 26.60 23.29
C ASP A 261 -6.37 26.18 22.65
N GLY A 262 -6.59 24.86 22.48
CA GLY A 262 -7.83 24.29 21.95
C GLY A 262 -7.86 24.17 20.42
N ASP A 263 -6.74 24.30 19.73
CA ASP A 263 -6.62 24.17 18.28
C ASP A 263 -6.81 22.73 17.80
N ALA A 264 -6.34 21.76 18.60
CA ALA A 264 -6.46 20.33 18.29
C ALA A 264 -6.53 19.49 19.58
N PHE A 265 -7.01 18.25 19.46
CA PHE A 265 -6.97 17.26 20.56
C PHE A 265 -5.70 16.42 20.49
N GLN A 266 -5.22 16.15 19.27
CA GLN A 266 -4.04 15.36 19.00
C GLN A 266 -3.37 15.86 17.70
N ILE A 267 -2.04 15.86 17.68
CA ILE A 267 -1.23 16.23 16.49
C ILE A 267 -0.11 15.20 16.36
N VAL A 268 0.13 14.69 15.16
CA VAL A 268 1.26 13.79 14.90
C VAL A 268 2.43 14.58 14.32
N VAL A 269 3.53 14.68 15.04
CA VAL A 269 4.77 15.31 14.55
C VAL A 269 5.80 14.23 14.24
N SER A 270 6.52 14.37 13.14
CA SER A 270 7.47 13.36 12.67
C SER A 270 8.88 13.90 12.45
N GLN A 271 9.84 12.98 12.37
CA GLN A 271 11.22 13.26 12.00
C GLN A 271 11.69 12.31 10.89
N ARG A 272 12.60 12.76 10.03
CA ARG A 272 13.19 12.00 8.93
C ARG A 272 14.65 11.66 9.20
N LEU A 273 15.00 10.44 8.85
CA LEU A 273 16.32 9.84 8.93
C LEU A 273 16.76 9.46 7.51
N ASP A 274 17.87 9.99 7.04
CA ASP A 274 18.43 9.74 5.71
C ASP A 274 19.68 8.86 5.83
N VAL A 275 19.81 7.91 4.91
CA VAL A 275 20.96 7.00 4.80
C VAL A 275 21.46 7.02 3.36
N SER A 276 22.70 7.45 3.14
CA SER A 276 23.34 7.29 1.83
C SER A 276 23.66 5.81 1.60
N THR A 277 23.16 5.24 0.52
CA THR A 277 23.28 3.80 0.23
C THR A 277 23.41 3.52 -1.26
N SER A 278 24.13 2.44 -1.58
CA SER A 278 24.15 1.83 -2.92
C SER A 278 23.35 0.51 -2.94
N ALA A 279 22.71 0.13 -1.83
CA ALA A 279 21.87 -1.06 -1.79
C ALA A 279 20.62 -0.84 -2.66
N SER A 280 20.19 -1.89 -3.36
CA SER A 280 18.91 -1.89 -4.07
C SER A 280 17.75 -1.94 -3.09
N GLY A 281 16.60 -1.37 -3.45
CA GLY A 281 15.39 -1.49 -2.64
C GLY A 281 14.99 -2.95 -2.44
N LEU A 282 15.23 -3.83 -3.41
CA LEU A 282 14.99 -5.27 -3.27
C LEU A 282 15.82 -5.88 -2.13
N ASP A 283 17.09 -5.51 -1.98
CA ASP A 283 17.92 -6.03 -0.88
C ASP A 283 17.49 -5.45 0.47
N VAL A 284 17.09 -4.16 0.49
CA VAL A 284 16.46 -3.55 1.68
C VAL A 284 15.18 -4.30 2.05
N TYR A 285 14.31 -4.61 1.07
CA TYR A 285 13.09 -5.39 1.26
C TYR A 285 13.37 -6.80 1.84
N ARG A 286 14.37 -7.49 1.29
CA ARG A 286 14.78 -8.83 1.76
C ARG A 286 15.21 -8.81 3.23
N VAL A 287 15.92 -7.76 3.66
CA VAL A 287 16.28 -7.59 5.08
C VAL A 287 15.04 -7.24 5.91
N LEU A 288 14.22 -6.28 5.46
CA LEU A 288 13.04 -5.81 6.20
C LEU A 288 12.04 -6.94 6.48
N ARG A 289 11.83 -7.85 5.53
CA ARG A 289 10.99 -9.05 5.71
C ARG A 289 11.41 -9.94 6.89
N THR A 290 12.69 -9.94 7.24
CA THR A 290 13.23 -10.74 8.36
C THR A 290 13.26 -9.98 9.67
N VAL A 291 13.43 -8.66 9.61
CA VAL A 291 13.53 -7.78 10.79
C VAL A 291 12.15 -7.43 11.35
N ASN A 292 11.21 -7.11 10.48
CA ASN A 292 9.89 -6.61 10.87
C ASN A 292 8.77 -7.11 9.95
N PRO A 293 8.42 -8.42 9.97
CA PRO A 293 7.29 -8.91 9.20
C PRO A 293 5.98 -8.27 9.68
N SER A 294 5.13 -7.85 8.74
CA SER A 294 3.88 -7.10 8.98
C SER A 294 2.79 -7.52 8.00
N PRO A 295 1.51 -7.18 8.26
CA PRO A 295 0.40 -7.50 7.36
C PRO A 295 0.58 -6.99 5.93
N TYR A 296 1.20 -5.82 5.76
CA TYR A 296 1.48 -5.24 4.45
C TYR A 296 2.99 -5.11 4.25
N MET A 297 3.56 -6.07 3.56
CA MET A 297 4.95 -6.03 3.09
C MET A 297 4.96 -5.63 1.62
N TYR A 298 5.72 -4.62 1.26
CA TYR A 298 5.78 -4.16 -0.13
C TYR A 298 7.15 -3.70 -0.56
N PHE A 299 7.42 -3.95 -1.82
CA PHE A 299 8.50 -3.36 -2.60
C PHE A 299 7.93 -2.90 -3.93
N LEU A 300 8.11 -1.63 -4.28
CA LEU A 300 7.69 -1.06 -5.54
C LEU A 300 8.88 -0.35 -6.18
N GLU A 301 9.08 -0.58 -7.47
CA GLU A 301 10.03 0.14 -8.31
C GLU A 301 9.23 0.97 -9.31
N LEU A 302 9.01 2.25 -9.00
CA LEU A 302 8.06 3.12 -9.68
C LEU A 302 8.76 4.14 -10.57
N PRO A 303 8.24 4.39 -11.79
CA PRO A 303 8.76 5.43 -12.66
C PRO A 303 8.38 6.83 -12.17
N ASP A 304 9.17 7.81 -12.56
CA ASP A 304 8.86 9.23 -12.44
C ASP A 304 8.62 9.88 -13.83
N GLU A 305 8.07 11.09 -13.83
CA GLU A 305 7.75 11.84 -15.05
C GLU A 305 9.01 12.35 -15.81
N LYS A 306 10.19 12.22 -15.23
CA LYS A 306 11.46 12.68 -15.81
C LYS A 306 12.23 11.56 -16.50
N GLY A 307 11.64 10.35 -16.56
CA GLY A 307 12.26 9.15 -17.12
C GLY A 307 13.25 8.46 -16.17
N GLY A 308 13.22 8.81 -14.88
CA GLY A 308 13.88 8.12 -13.80
C GLY A 308 12.93 7.16 -13.07
N HIS A 309 13.39 6.69 -11.92
CA HIS A 309 12.60 5.85 -11.02
C HIS A 309 12.93 6.14 -9.56
N PHE A 310 12.08 5.62 -8.69
CA PHE A 310 12.30 5.57 -7.24
C PHE A 310 11.76 4.25 -6.70
N GLU A 311 12.22 3.88 -5.52
CA GLU A 311 11.79 2.65 -4.88
C GLU A 311 11.08 2.96 -3.57
N VAL A 312 10.01 2.20 -3.26
CA VAL A 312 9.29 2.27 -2.00
C VAL A 312 9.32 0.90 -1.34
N VAL A 313 9.90 0.82 -0.16
CA VAL A 313 10.09 -0.43 0.59
C VAL A 313 9.46 -0.29 1.96
N GLY A 314 8.49 -1.13 2.28
CA GLY A 314 7.78 -0.98 3.54
C GLY A 314 7.28 -2.25 4.17
N SER A 315 6.96 -2.11 5.45
CA SER A 315 6.42 -3.15 6.32
C SER A 315 5.34 -2.50 7.21
N SER A 316 4.21 -2.16 6.60
CA SER A 316 3.13 -1.47 7.29
C SER A 316 2.25 -2.42 8.11
N PRO A 317 1.98 -2.10 9.37
CA PRO A 317 1.04 -2.86 10.18
C PRO A 317 -0.42 -2.40 9.99
N GLU A 318 -0.69 -1.33 9.24
CA GLU A 318 -1.95 -0.60 9.32
C GLU A 318 -2.58 -0.39 7.95
N THR A 319 -3.85 -0.83 7.82
CA THR A 319 -4.71 -0.53 6.68
C THR A 319 -5.23 0.90 6.79
N LEU A 320 -5.19 1.68 5.71
CA LEU A 320 -5.97 2.90 5.63
C LEU A 320 -7.43 2.55 5.37
N VAL A 321 -7.69 1.92 4.23
CA VAL A 321 -9.02 1.49 3.80
C VAL A 321 -8.91 0.30 2.86
N LYS A 322 -9.86 -0.63 3.00
CA LYS A 322 -10.08 -1.73 2.08
C LYS A 322 -11.51 -1.67 1.57
N THR A 323 -11.69 -1.92 0.27
CA THR A 323 -13.00 -2.13 -0.33
C THR A 323 -13.05 -3.50 -1.01
N GLU A 324 -14.16 -4.20 -0.85
CA GLU A 324 -14.41 -5.47 -1.52
C GLU A 324 -15.91 -5.61 -1.76
N ARG A 325 -16.30 -5.74 -3.03
CA ARG A 325 -17.70 -5.85 -3.44
C ARG A 325 -18.59 -4.76 -2.83
N ARG A 326 -18.13 -3.49 -2.93
CA ARG A 326 -18.75 -2.26 -2.40
C ARG A 326 -18.84 -2.18 -0.87
N ARG A 327 -18.35 -3.15 -0.11
CA ARG A 327 -18.19 -3.03 1.33
C ARG A 327 -16.82 -2.42 1.63
N VAL A 328 -16.80 -1.52 2.60
CA VAL A 328 -15.61 -0.80 3.05
C VAL A 328 -15.25 -1.23 4.46
N TRP A 329 -13.96 -1.34 4.74
CA TRP A 329 -13.41 -1.61 6.07
C TRP A 329 -12.28 -0.64 6.39
N THR A 330 -12.23 -0.23 7.65
CA THR A 330 -11.07 0.35 8.30
C THR A 330 -10.81 -0.37 9.61
N TYR A 331 -9.55 -0.39 10.02
CA TYR A 331 -9.14 -1.15 11.21
C TYR A 331 -8.38 -0.22 12.17
N PRO A 332 -9.06 0.64 12.93
CA PRO A 332 -8.42 1.48 13.94
C PRO A 332 -7.62 0.62 14.91
N ILE A 333 -6.35 0.95 15.08
CA ILE A 333 -5.43 0.30 16.01
C ILE A 333 -4.88 1.36 16.94
N ALA A 334 -5.00 1.18 18.25
CA ALA A 334 -4.39 2.03 19.26
C ALA A 334 -3.94 1.20 20.46
N GLY A 335 -3.09 1.79 21.25
CA GLY A 335 -2.53 1.12 22.41
C GLY A 335 -1.55 0.01 22.05
N SER A 336 -0.49 -0.13 22.80
CA SER A 336 0.45 -1.21 22.57
C SER A 336 1.13 -1.66 23.86
N ARG A 337 1.42 -2.96 23.93
CA ARG A 337 2.31 -3.55 24.94
C ARG A 337 3.21 -4.59 24.25
N PRO A 338 4.45 -4.77 24.72
CA PRO A 338 5.31 -5.83 24.22
C PRO A 338 4.67 -7.20 24.49
N ARG A 339 5.17 -8.22 23.79
CA ARG A 339 4.85 -9.60 24.13
C ARG A 339 5.55 -9.98 25.43
N GLY A 340 4.89 -10.81 26.25
CA GLY A 340 5.49 -11.34 27.47
C GLY A 340 6.59 -12.36 27.16
N VAL A 341 7.56 -12.50 28.07
CA VAL A 341 8.61 -13.54 27.95
C VAL A 341 8.06 -14.95 28.15
N ASP A 342 6.89 -15.04 28.76
CA ASP A 342 6.11 -16.27 28.91
C ASP A 342 4.60 -15.97 28.81
N SER A 343 3.78 -17.03 28.82
CA SER A 343 2.33 -16.92 28.68
C SER A 343 1.66 -16.15 29.83
N ALA A 344 2.19 -16.23 31.05
CA ALA A 344 1.61 -15.54 32.21
C ALA A 344 1.85 -14.03 32.12
N GLU A 345 3.06 -13.63 31.75
CA GLU A 345 3.38 -12.22 31.52
C GLU A 345 2.64 -11.65 30.30
N ASP A 346 2.52 -12.43 29.22
CA ASP A 346 1.78 -12.03 28.03
C ASP A 346 0.30 -11.73 28.36
N HIS A 347 -0.34 -12.57 29.19
CA HIS A 347 -1.70 -12.32 29.65
C HIS A 347 -1.80 -11.11 30.60
N ARG A 348 -0.80 -10.91 31.47
CA ARG A 348 -0.78 -9.74 32.36
C ARG A 348 -0.68 -8.43 31.58
N LEU A 349 0.25 -8.36 30.59
CA LEU A 349 0.42 -7.18 29.75
C LEU A 349 -0.83 -6.92 28.89
N ALA A 350 -1.51 -7.99 28.43
CA ALA A 350 -2.77 -7.89 27.73
C ALA A 350 -3.89 -7.28 28.60
N ALA A 351 -4.02 -7.77 29.84
CA ALA A 351 -5.00 -7.23 30.79
C ALA A 351 -4.72 -5.78 31.13
N GLU A 352 -3.44 -5.44 31.39
CA GLU A 352 -3.00 -4.07 31.65
C GLU A 352 -3.36 -3.13 30.49
N LEU A 353 -3.17 -3.56 29.23
CA LEU A 353 -3.52 -2.77 28.06
C LEU A 353 -5.05 -2.52 27.97
N LEU A 354 -5.86 -3.56 28.23
CA LEU A 354 -7.32 -3.48 28.15
C LEU A 354 -7.95 -2.74 29.34
N GLU A 355 -7.20 -2.49 30.40
CA GLU A 355 -7.64 -1.73 31.58
C GLU A 355 -7.06 -0.30 31.61
N ASP A 356 -6.17 0.08 30.70
CA ASP A 356 -5.55 1.40 30.66
C ASP A 356 -6.53 2.46 30.15
N PRO A 357 -7.00 3.40 30.99
CA PRO A 357 -8.03 4.37 30.58
C PRO A 357 -7.57 5.32 29.47
N LYS A 358 -6.26 5.61 29.39
CA LYS A 358 -5.69 6.49 28.36
C LYS A 358 -5.74 5.80 27.00
N GLU A 359 -5.24 4.55 26.92
CA GLU A 359 -5.23 3.76 25.69
C GLU A 359 -6.66 3.51 25.17
N LEU A 360 -7.59 3.20 26.09
CA LEU A 360 -9.00 3.01 25.73
C LEU A 360 -9.65 4.30 25.22
N SER A 361 -9.36 5.45 25.82
CA SER A 361 -9.91 6.75 25.39
C SER A 361 -9.38 7.13 24.02
N GLU A 362 -8.09 6.94 23.76
CA GLU A 362 -7.47 7.16 22.44
C GLU A 362 -8.09 6.24 21.41
N HIS A 363 -8.28 4.96 21.74
CA HIS A 363 -8.87 3.99 20.82
C HIS A 363 -10.31 4.35 20.44
N VAL A 364 -11.15 4.76 21.41
CA VAL A 364 -12.53 5.22 21.13
C VAL A 364 -12.52 6.43 20.18
N MET A 365 -11.61 7.38 20.40
CA MET A 365 -11.46 8.54 19.51
C MET A 365 -11.14 8.12 18.08
N LEU A 366 -10.24 7.15 17.86
CA LEU A 366 -9.89 6.65 16.53
C LEU A 366 -11.05 5.87 15.89
N VAL A 367 -11.80 5.09 16.66
CA VAL A 367 -13.01 4.40 16.18
C VAL A 367 -14.07 5.41 15.73
N ASP A 368 -14.28 6.48 16.49
CA ASP A 368 -15.27 7.52 16.14
C ASP A 368 -14.82 8.31 14.88
N LEU A 369 -13.53 8.60 14.77
CA LEU A 369 -12.95 9.20 13.56
C LEU A 369 -13.17 8.29 12.33
N ALA A 370 -12.90 6.99 12.43
CA ALA A 370 -13.12 6.04 11.35
C ALA A 370 -14.62 5.96 10.95
N ARG A 371 -15.54 5.94 11.91
CA ARG A 371 -16.97 6.01 11.64
C ARG A 371 -17.36 7.29 10.89
N ASN A 372 -16.83 8.43 11.34
CA ASN A 372 -17.06 9.72 10.67
C ASN A 372 -16.53 9.70 9.23
N ASP A 373 -15.34 9.15 9.00
CA ASP A 373 -14.76 9.07 7.67
C ASP A 373 -15.59 8.18 6.74
N LEU A 374 -15.97 6.97 7.16
CA LEU A 374 -16.84 6.10 6.37
C LEU A 374 -18.23 6.69 6.12
N SER A 375 -18.78 7.48 7.06
CA SER A 375 -20.09 8.11 6.89
C SER A 375 -20.14 9.14 5.74
N LYS A 376 -18.99 9.60 5.24
CA LYS A 376 -18.90 10.51 4.09
C LYS A 376 -19.21 9.82 2.77
N VAL A 377 -18.91 8.51 2.65
CA VAL A 377 -19.00 7.76 1.39
C VAL A 377 -19.90 6.52 1.44
N CYS A 378 -20.21 6.03 2.62
CA CYS A 378 -21.09 4.89 2.80
C CYS A 378 -22.54 5.32 3.05
N ASP A 379 -23.48 4.41 2.81
CA ASP A 379 -24.85 4.56 3.35
C ASP A 379 -24.75 4.70 4.87
N PRO A 380 -25.19 5.83 5.45
CA PRO A 380 -25.09 6.05 6.89
C PRO A 380 -25.73 4.96 7.76
N ALA A 381 -26.78 4.28 7.26
CA ALA A 381 -27.43 3.18 7.95
C ALA A 381 -26.57 1.90 7.97
N SER A 382 -25.58 1.79 7.08
CA SER A 382 -24.69 0.63 6.97
C SER A 382 -23.42 0.75 7.79
N VAL A 383 -23.08 1.96 8.29
CA VAL A 383 -21.83 2.17 9.04
C VAL A 383 -21.96 1.61 10.45
N GLU A 384 -21.18 0.60 10.73
CA GLU A 384 -21.18 -0.11 12.02
C GLU A 384 -19.77 -0.41 12.53
N VAL A 385 -19.65 -0.56 13.84
CA VAL A 385 -18.45 -1.11 14.49
C VAL A 385 -18.70 -2.61 14.66
N SER A 386 -18.24 -3.40 13.70
CA SER A 386 -18.48 -4.85 13.68
C SER A 386 -17.66 -5.61 14.74
N THR A 387 -16.50 -5.06 15.12
CA THR A 387 -15.66 -5.56 16.24
C THR A 387 -15.12 -4.37 17.00
N LEU A 388 -15.25 -4.39 18.33
CA LEU A 388 -14.79 -3.32 19.21
C LEU A 388 -13.76 -3.85 20.20
N MET A 389 -12.58 -3.23 20.25
CA MET A 389 -11.52 -3.46 21.25
C MET A 389 -11.05 -4.92 21.34
N GLU A 390 -10.84 -5.56 20.20
CA GLU A 390 -10.23 -6.89 20.16
C GLU A 390 -8.71 -6.79 20.39
N LEU A 391 -8.17 -7.69 21.21
CA LEU A 391 -6.72 -7.78 21.40
C LEU A 391 -6.10 -8.59 20.27
N LYS A 392 -5.31 -7.92 19.42
CA LYS A 392 -4.51 -8.56 18.38
C LYS A 392 -3.06 -8.75 18.83
N ARG A 393 -2.55 -9.97 18.67
CA ARG A 393 -1.18 -10.35 19.05
C ARG A 393 -0.35 -10.56 17.81
N PHE A 394 0.76 -9.80 17.71
CA PHE A 394 1.79 -9.95 16.69
C PHE A 394 3.05 -10.59 17.29
N SER A 395 4.09 -10.77 16.48
CA SER A 395 5.33 -11.45 16.93
C SER A 395 6.00 -10.81 18.14
N HIS A 396 6.02 -9.46 18.19
CA HIS A 396 6.75 -8.70 19.21
C HIS A 396 5.88 -7.76 20.03
N ILE A 397 4.65 -7.53 19.62
CA ILE A 397 3.75 -6.53 20.20
C ILE A 397 2.30 -7.04 20.17
N GLN A 398 1.48 -6.52 21.06
CA GLN A 398 0.03 -6.69 21.07
C GLN A 398 -0.66 -5.33 21.10
N HIS A 399 -1.79 -5.21 20.40
CA HIS A 399 -2.55 -3.99 20.23
C HIS A 399 -4.04 -4.18 20.50
N ILE A 400 -4.73 -3.09 20.82
CA ILE A 400 -6.19 -3.01 20.74
C ILE A 400 -6.57 -2.65 19.31
N SER A 401 -7.44 -3.43 18.70
CA SER A 401 -7.95 -3.23 17.33
C SER A 401 -9.47 -3.23 17.33
N SER A 402 -10.07 -2.42 16.48
CA SER A 402 -11.49 -2.45 16.15
C SER A 402 -11.68 -2.56 14.65
N THR A 403 -12.87 -2.96 14.23
CA THR A 403 -13.25 -3.00 12.82
C THR A 403 -14.47 -2.11 12.62
N VAL A 404 -14.33 -1.12 11.76
CA VAL A 404 -15.43 -0.27 11.29
C VAL A 404 -15.71 -0.61 9.84
N THR A 405 -16.96 -0.85 9.49
CA THR A 405 -17.38 -1.23 8.14
C THR A 405 -18.61 -0.44 7.69
N GLY A 406 -18.79 -0.35 6.38
CA GLY A 406 -19.95 0.25 5.74
C GLY A 406 -20.15 -0.28 4.32
N VAL A 407 -21.20 0.14 3.65
CA VAL A 407 -21.48 -0.15 2.24
C VAL A 407 -21.42 1.17 1.48
N LEU A 408 -20.62 1.25 0.41
CA LEU A 408 -20.52 2.44 -0.44
C LEU A 408 -21.91 2.83 -0.98
N ARG A 409 -22.21 4.12 -0.98
CA ARG A 409 -23.37 4.66 -1.71
C ARG A 409 -23.24 4.36 -3.20
N GLU A 410 -24.37 4.30 -3.92
CA GLU A 410 -24.40 3.98 -5.35
C GLU A 410 -23.55 4.92 -6.20
N ASP A 411 -23.41 6.18 -5.76
CA ASP A 411 -22.62 7.25 -6.39
C ASP A 411 -21.17 7.33 -5.93
N ALA A 412 -20.69 6.39 -5.14
CA ALA A 412 -19.32 6.37 -4.60
C ALA A 412 -18.57 5.09 -4.98
N ASP A 413 -17.25 5.19 -5.09
CA ASP A 413 -16.34 4.11 -5.46
C ASP A 413 -15.16 3.95 -4.46
N ALA A 414 -14.18 3.14 -4.83
CA ALA A 414 -12.99 2.90 -4.02
C ALA A 414 -12.07 4.12 -3.92
N LEU A 415 -12.05 4.98 -4.94
CA LEU A 415 -11.28 6.23 -4.92
C LEU A 415 -11.91 7.23 -3.94
N ASP A 416 -13.24 7.31 -3.91
CA ASP A 416 -13.97 8.12 -2.94
C ASP A 416 -13.73 7.62 -1.49
N ALA A 417 -13.64 6.30 -1.31
CA ALA A 417 -13.29 5.72 0.00
C ALA A 417 -11.86 6.12 0.45
N LEU A 418 -10.89 6.16 -0.48
CA LEU A 418 -9.57 6.72 -0.20
C LEU A 418 -9.69 8.18 0.22
N VAL A 419 -10.33 9.04 -0.58
CA VAL A 419 -10.45 10.49 -0.32
C VAL A 419 -11.08 10.76 1.05
N ALA A 420 -12.13 10.00 1.41
CA ALA A 420 -12.83 10.17 2.69
C ALA A 420 -11.98 9.80 3.91
N THR A 421 -11.08 8.81 3.77
CA THR A 421 -10.28 8.28 4.88
C THR A 421 -8.89 8.91 4.98
N PHE A 422 -8.36 9.42 3.87
CA PHE A 422 -7.01 9.99 3.80
C PHE A 422 -6.96 11.48 4.26
N PRO A 423 -5.86 11.90 4.93
CA PRO A 423 -4.86 11.03 5.50
C PRO A 423 -5.38 10.33 6.77
N ALA A 424 -4.70 9.25 7.16
CA ALA A 424 -5.05 8.53 8.40
C ALA A 424 -5.01 9.44 9.62
N GLY A 425 -5.98 9.30 10.51
CA GLY A 425 -6.02 10.05 11.77
C GLY A 425 -4.80 9.78 12.66
N THR A 426 -4.30 8.54 12.63
CA THR A 426 -3.08 8.09 13.32
C THR A 426 -1.80 8.77 12.81
N LEU A 427 -1.85 9.42 11.65
CA LEU A 427 -0.73 10.14 11.02
C LEU A 427 -0.94 11.66 10.94
N SER A 428 -2.16 12.13 11.18
CA SER A 428 -2.50 13.56 11.16
C SER A 428 -2.83 14.10 12.57
N GLY A 429 -3.95 13.74 13.07
CA GLY A 429 -4.49 14.18 14.35
C GLY A 429 -5.98 14.53 14.25
N ALA A 430 -6.48 15.15 15.29
CA ALA A 430 -7.89 15.51 15.41
C ALA A 430 -8.08 16.96 15.93
N PRO A 431 -8.88 17.80 15.25
CA PRO A 431 -9.53 17.64 13.95
C PRO A 431 -8.52 17.60 12.79
N LYS A 432 -8.73 16.71 11.79
CA LYS A 432 -7.79 16.50 10.68
C LYS A 432 -7.31 17.80 10.00
N PRO A 433 -8.19 18.71 9.51
CA PRO A 433 -7.72 19.89 8.76
C PRO A 433 -6.78 20.76 9.59
N ARG A 434 -7.11 21.02 10.85
CA ARG A 434 -6.27 21.85 11.71
C ARG A 434 -4.96 21.17 12.07
N ALA A 435 -4.98 19.87 12.35
CA ALA A 435 -3.78 19.10 12.62
C ALA A 435 -2.82 19.10 11.43
N ILE A 436 -3.32 18.97 10.19
CA ILE A 436 -2.49 19.01 8.96
C ILE A 436 -1.81 20.37 8.80
N GLN A 437 -2.52 21.49 9.03
CA GLN A 437 -1.92 22.83 9.00
C GLN A 437 -0.79 22.98 10.02
N LEU A 438 -1.02 22.53 11.26
CA LEU A 438 -0.03 22.59 12.33
C LEU A 438 1.19 21.69 12.05
N ILE A 439 0.99 20.54 11.43
CA ILE A 439 2.07 19.66 10.98
C ILE A 439 2.96 20.38 9.97
N ASP A 440 2.37 21.07 9.00
CA ASP A 440 3.11 21.83 7.98
C ASP A 440 3.92 22.98 8.62
N ASP A 441 3.41 23.61 9.68
CA ASP A 441 4.10 24.64 10.43
C ASP A 441 5.26 24.09 11.29
N PHE A 442 5.14 22.86 11.79
CA PHE A 442 6.08 22.29 12.77
C PHE A 442 7.17 21.42 12.15
N GLU A 443 6.93 20.85 10.97
CA GLU A 443 7.90 20.00 10.27
C GLU A 443 8.75 20.83 9.28
N PRO A 444 10.07 20.65 9.28
CA PRO A 444 10.97 21.50 8.49
C PRO A 444 10.94 21.20 6.99
N ALA A 445 10.29 20.12 6.56
CA ALA A 445 10.17 19.69 5.17
C ALA A 445 8.91 18.84 4.97
N ALA A 446 8.43 18.81 3.72
CA ALA A 446 7.31 17.97 3.32
C ALA A 446 7.59 16.47 3.55
N ARG A 447 6.55 15.73 3.95
CA ARG A 447 6.65 14.31 4.36
C ARG A 447 6.98 13.35 3.21
N GLY A 448 6.63 13.70 1.95
CA GLY A 448 6.78 12.79 0.82
C GLY A 448 5.90 11.53 0.99
N VAL A 449 6.51 10.34 0.87
CA VAL A 449 5.81 9.05 0.96
C VAL A 449 5.26 8.76 2.36
N TYR A 450 5.91 9.22 3.41
CA TYR A 450 5.49 8.97 4.79
C TYR A 450 4.11 9.53 5.10
N GLY A 451 3.27 8.72 5.72
CA GLY A 451 1.88 9.07 6.04
C GLY A 451 0.94 9.05 4.83
N GLY A 452 1.47 8.73 3.66
CA GLY A 452 0.73 8.42 2.46
C GLY A 452 0.14 7.01 2.45
N VAL A 453 -0.11 6.44 1.28
CA VAL A 453 -0.63 5.08 1.12
C VAL A 453 0.16 4.30 0.06
N VAL A 454 0.17 2.98 0.22
CA VAL A 454 0.66 2.01 -0.75
C VAL A 454 -0.37 0.91 -0.92
N GLY A 455 -0.63 0.51 -2.16
CA GLY A 455 -1.55 -0.57 -2.45
C GLY A 455 -2.06 -0.53 -3.87
N TYR A 456 -3.31 -0.94 -4.07
CA TYR A 456 -3.87 -1.03 -5.41
C TYR A 456 -5.35 -0.67 -5.44
N PHE A 457 -5.79 -0.24 -6.64
CA PHE A 457 -7.18 -0.17 -7.07
C PHE A 457 -7.37 -1.24 -8.15
N ASP A 458 -8.13 -2.29 -7.81
CA ASP A 458 -8.45 -3.36 -8.76
C ASP A 458 -9.49 -2.87 -9.76
N LEU A 459 -9.40 -3.35 -11.01
CA LEU A 459 -10.30 -2.94 -12.08
C LEU A 459 -11.73 -3.48 -11.89
N SER A 460 -11.97 -4.33 -10.91
CA SER A 460 -13.31 -4.75 -10.47
C SER A 460 -14.01 -3.75 -9.56
N GLY A 461 -13.32 -2.68 -9.17
CA GLY A 461 -13.82 -1.65 -8.24
C GLY A 461 -13.45 -1.88 -6.78
N ASP A 462 -12.62 -2.88 -6.50
CA ASP A 462 -12.08 -3.13 -5.18
C ASP A 462 -10.76 -2.38 -4.94
N ALA A 463 -10.36 -2.16 -3.70
CA ALA A 463 -9.07 -1.57 -3.34
C ALA A 463 -8.55 -2.12 -2.02
N ASP A 464 -7.23 -2.15 -1.88
CA ASP A 464 -6.56 -2.50 -0.63
C ASP A 464 -5.34 -1.59 -0.44
N LEU A 465 -5.46 -0.65 0.53
CA LEU A 465 -4.54 0.47 0.72
C LEU A 465 -4.00 0.49 2.15
N ALA A 466 -2.70 0.28 2.27
CA ALA A 466 -1.98 0.38 3.53
C ALA A 466 -1.43 1.79 3.76
N ILE A 467 -1.36 2.24 5.00
CA ILE A 467 -0.69 3.49 5.37
C ILE A 467 0.81 3.32 5.17
N ALA A 468 1.46 4.28 4.51
CA ALA A 468 2.90 4.26 4.28
C ALA A 468 3.67 4.67 5.55
N ILE A 469 3.86 3.71 6.44
CA ILE A 469 4.67 3.79 7.67
C ILE A 469 5.64 2.62 7.73
N ARG A 470 6.68 2.71 8.55
CA ARG A 470 7.75 1.70 8.59
C ARG A 470 8.34 1.48 7.18
N THR A 471 8.49 2.58 6.45
CA THR A 471 8.76 2.63 5.02
C THR A 471 10.01 3.43 4.76
N ALA A 472 10.85 2.93 3.86
CA ALA A 472 11.95 3.65 3.25
C ALA A 472 11.58 4.00 1.79
N SER A 473 11.81 5.23 1.39
CA SER A 473 11.81 5.66 -0.01
C SER A 473 13.26 5.85 -0.46
N LEU A 474 13.60 5.25 -1.61
CA LEU A 474 14.97 5.31 -2.15
C LEU A 474 14.95 6.06 -3.48
N LYS A 475 15.80 7.09 -3.58
CA LYS A 475 16.06 7.80 -4.83
C LYS A 475 17.47 8.38 -4.83
N ASP A 476 18.14 8.35 -5.97
CA ASP A 476 19.46 8.96 -6.18
C ASP A 476 20.52 8.60 -5.12
N GLY A 477 20.52 7.34 -4.67
CA GLY A 477 21.47 6.84 -3.69
C GLY A 477 21.21 7.27 -2.24
N VAL A 478 20.03 7.80 -1.95
CA VAL A 478 19.57 8.15 -0.60
C VAL A 478 18.31 7.36 -0.25
N ALA A 479 18.33 6.67 0.87
CA ALA A 479 17.14 6.10 1.49
C ALA A 479 16.65 7.03 2.60
N SER A 480 15.40 7.47 2.52
CA SER A 480 14.74 8.31 3.53
C SER A 480 13.70 7.48 4.29
N VAL A 481 13.78 7.50 5.61
CA VAL A 481 12.84 6.86 6.54
C VAL A 481 12.27 7.93 7.46
N GLN A 482 10.95 7.97 7.59
CA GLN A 482 10.27 8.95 8.46
C GLN A 482 9.35 8.24 9.44
N ALA A 483 9.26 8.76 10.65
CA ALA A 483 8.36 8.28 11.69
C ALA A 483 8.00 9.39 12.66
N GLY A 484 6.83 9.28 13.29
CA GLY A 484 6.31 10.30 14.20
C GLY A 484 5.63 9.72 15.43
N ALA A 485 5.28 10.63 16.33
CA ALA A 485 4.54 10.35 17.55
C ALA A 485 3.25 11.17 17.60
N GLY A 486 2.19 10.58 18.13
CA GLY A 486 0.92 11.24 18.39
C GLY A 486 0.96 12.02 19.68
N LEU A 487 0.90 13.34 19.58
CA LEU A 487 1.09 14.26 20.68
C LEU A 487 -0.25 14.65 21.31
N VAL A 488 -0.30 14.61 22.62
CA VAL A 488 -1.40 15.08 23.46
C VAL A 488 -0.86 16.05 24.52
N ALA A 489 -1.74 16.71 25.29
CA ALA A 489 -1.34 17.70 26.30
C ALA A 489 -0.29 17.18 27.30
N ASP A 490 -0.37 15.90 27.67
CA ASP A 490 0.53 15.27 28.64
C ASP A 490 1.82 14.69 28.03
N SER A 491 2.01 14.80 26.71
CA SER A 491 3.21 14.28 26.01
C SER A 491 4.51 14.87 26.58
N VAL A 492 5.52 14.01 26.71
CA VAL A 492 6.85 14.39 27.20
C VAL A 492 7.82 14.43 26.02
N PRO A 493 8.38 15.59 25.64
CA PRO A 493 9.17 15.77 24.42
C PRO A 493 10.28 14.74 24.22
N ALA A 494 11.02 14.43 25.29
CA ALA A 494 12.11 13.46 25.23
C ALA A 494 11.62 12.02 24.96
N LEU A 495 10.44 11.63 25.47
CA LEU A 495 9.86 10.31 25.26
C LEU A 495 9.30 10.20 23.83
N GLU A 496 8.66 11.24 23.33
CA GLU A 496 8.13 11.29 21.96
C GLU A 496 9.26 11.21 20.90
N TYR A 497 10.39 11.87 21.19
CA TYR A 497 11.58 11.73 20.35
C TYR A 497 12.08 10.29 20.29
N GLU A 498 12.22 9.61 21.41
CA GLU A 498 12.65 8.21 21.46
C GLU A 498 11.61 7.28 20.82
N GLU A 499 10.31 7.53 21.00
CA GLU A 499 9.24 6.77 20.37
C GLU A 499 9.32 6.85 18.84
N SER A 500 9.45 8.05 18.27
CA SER A 500 9.57 8.24 16.83
C SER A 500 10.81 7.54 16.25
N ARG A 501 11.94 7.58 16.97
CA ARG A 501 13.15 6.83 16.59
C ARG A 501 12.94 5.32 16.62
N ASN A 502 12.30 4.81 17.67
CA ASN A 502 11.99 3.38 17.78
C ASN A 502 11.06 2.92 16.65
N LYS A 503 10.11 3.75 16.25
CA LYS A 503 9.22 3.47 15.10
C LYS A 503 9.97 3.45 13.76
N ALA A 504 11.03 4.22 13.59
CA ALA A 504 11.87 4.22 12.40
C ALA A 504 12.91 3.08 12.38
N ALA A 505 13.26 2.53 13.53
CA ALA A 505 14.44 1.70 13.72
C ALA A 505 14.53 0.51 12.76
N ALA A 506 13.44 -0.26 12.58
CA ALA A 506 13.46 -1.45 11.73
C ALA A 506 13.73 -1.13 10.25
N ALA A 507 13.13 -0.05 9.72
CA ALA A 507 13.34 0.37 8.34
C ALA A 507 14.77 0.92 8.15
N VAL A 508 15.25 1.76 9.06
CA VAL A 508 16.64 2.29 9.05
C VAL A 508 17.65 1.14 9.15
N GLU A 509 17.46 0.22 10.10
CA GLU A 509 18.32 -0.95 10.27
C GLU A 509 18.38 -1.79 9.00
N SER A 510 17.25 -1.95 8.31
CA SER A 510 17.18 -2.72 7.07
C SER A 510 17.99 -2.07 5.96
N VAL A 511 17.93 -0.75 5.80
CA VAL A 511 18.78 -0.01 4.84
C VAL A 511 20.26 -0.15 5.19
N VAL A 512 20.61 0.07 6.46
CA VAL A 512 22.00 0.00 6.93
C VAL A 512 22.59 -1.39 6.74
N ARG A 513 21.83 -2.46 7.08
CA ARG A 513 22.28 -3.85 6.87
C ARG A 513 22.40 -4.19 5.39
N ALA A 514 21.40 -3.82 4.58
CA ALA A 514 21.43 -4.06 3.14
C ALA A 514 22.66 -3.41 2.48
N SER A 515 23.07 -2.21 2.93
CA SER A 515 24.25 -1.50 2.44
C SER A 515 25.58 -2.22 2.70
N THR A 516 25.61 -3.22 3.56
CA THR A 516 26.79 -4.01 3.87
C THR A 516 26.75 -5.44 3.31
N LEU A 517 25.71 -5.78 2.56
CA LEU A 517 25.57 -7.10 1.95
C LEU A 517 26.41 -7.22 0.69
N ILE A 518 27.01 -8.39 0.50
CA ILE A 518 27.71 -8.80 -0.71
C ILE A 518 27.25 -10.19 -1.14
N PRO A 519 27.27 -10.50 -2.44
CA PRO A 519 27.08 -11.87 -2.90
C PRO A 519 28.13 -12.80 -2.30
N LEU A 520 27.68 -13.95 -1.78
CA LEU A 520 28.56 -15.04 -1.41
C LEU A 520 28.76 -15.91 -2.65
N SER A 521 30.02 -16.02 -3.10
CA SER A 521 30.43 -16.84 -4.26
C SER A 521 30.40 -18.34 -3.94
#